data_0a2c10158184bbca88167ce2e14feedb
#
_entry.id   0a2c10158184bbca88167ce2e14feedb
#
_cell.length_a   1.000
_cell.length_b   1.000
_cell.length_c   1.000
_cell.angle_alpha   90.00
_cell.angle_beta   90.00
_cell.angle_gamma   90.00
#
_symmetry.space_group_name_H-M   'P 1'
#
loop_
_entity.id
_entity.type
_entity.pdbx_description
1 polymer ?
#
loop_
_entity_poly.entity_id
_entity_poly.type
_entity_poly.pdbx_seq_one_letter_code
_entity_poly.pdbx_strand_id
1 'polypeptide(L)'
;MSVSRRAGRLFLMLAVSWFLNSTAQPQTSAPTAKKSKIYISVDMEGVAGVVTADQLGPTGFEYERFRQFMTNETLAAVRAAKESGATEIVVSDSHGNGENLLIEEFPKDVHIPFLAATWEHDGGRRCEL
;
A
#
# COMPACT_ATOMS: atom_id res chain seq x y z
N MET A 1 -7.05 -97.06 -3.84
CA MET A 1 -6.05 -96.72 -2.79
C MET A 1 -5.51 -95.33 -3.18
N SER A 2 -5.99 -94.34 -2.52
CA SER A 2 -5.56 -92.92 -2.82
C SER A 2 -5.48 -92.20 -1.48
N VAL A 3 -4.31 -91.77 -1.10
CA VAL A 3 -4.04 -91.05 0.12
C VAL A 3 -4.05 -89.56 -0.18
N SER A 4 -5.06 -88.90 0.33
CA SER A 4 -5.21 -87.44 0.21
C SER A 4 -4.35 -86.76 1.25
N ARG A 5 -3.36 -85.94 0.80
CA ARG A 5 -2.56 -85.08 1.68
C ARG A 5 -3.16 -83.71 1.69
N ARG A 6 -3.78 -83.35 2.81
CA ARG A 6 -4.25 -81.93 3.04
C ARG A 6 -3.04 -81.10 3.41
N ALA A 7 -2.68 -80.20 2.52
CA ALA A 7 -1.71 -79.12 2.80
C ALA A 7 -2.43 -77.92 3.44
N GLY A 8 -2.18 -77.72 4.73
CA GLY A 8 -2.64 -76.56 5.46
C GLY A 8 -1.87 -75.30 5.02
N ARG A 9 -2.57 -74.34 4.44
CA ARG A 9 -2.01 -73.03 4.15
C ARG A 9 -2.17 -72.15 5.39
N LEU A 10 -1.04 -71.91 6.05
CA LEU A 10 -0.93 -70.96 7.11
C LEU A 10 -0.95 -69.52 6.52
N PHE A 11 -2.06 -68.81 6.64
CA PHE A 11 -2.15 -67.42 6.27
C PHE A 11 -1.51 -66.58 7.38
N LEU A 12 -0.31 -66.10 7.09
CA LEU A 12 0.38 -65.13 7.96
C LEU A 12 -0.21 -63.73 7.65
N MET A 13 -1.12 -63.23 8.49
CA MET A 13 -1.64 -61.89 8.43
C MET A 13 -0.58 -60.90 8.92
N LEU A 14 0.15 -60.27 8.01
CA LEU A 14 1.00 -59.11 8.30
C LEU A 14 0.09 -57.88 8.42
N ALA A 15 -0.22 -57.50 9.66
CA ALA A 15 -0.85 -56.23 9.96
C ALA A 15 0.19 -55.11 9.78
N VAL A 16 0.14 -54.41 8.63
CA VAL A 16 0.92 -53.21 8.39
C VAL A 16 0.24 -52.09 9.14
N SER A 17 0.70 -51.77 10.35
CA SER A 17 0.30 -50.54 11.08
C SER A 17 0.89 -49.33 10.38
N TRP A 18 0.08 -48.68 9.56
CA TRP A 18 0.39 -47.32 9.07
C TRP A 18 0.22 -46.34 10.22
N PHE A 19 1.32 -46.03 10.89
CA PHE A 19 1.38 -44.84 11.74
C PHE A 19 1.30 -43.62 10.84
N LEU A 20 0.13 -42.99 10.82
CA LEU A 20 -0.07 -41.64 10.27
C LEU A 20 0.68 -40.67 11.16
N ASN A 21 1.95 -40.43 10.86
CA ASN A 21 2.66 -39.29 11.39
C ASN A 21 2.02 -38.01 10.79
N SER A 22 0.96 -37.51 11.43
CA SER A 22 0.52 -36.14 11.23
C SER A 22 1.59 -35.23 11.80
N THR A 23 2.56 -34.87 10.98
CA THR A 23 3.43 -33.72 11.25
C THR A 23 2.57 -32.47 11.13
N ALA A 24 2.09 -31.95 12.27
CA ALA A 24 1.49 -30.65 12.36
C ALA A 24 2.55 -29.64 11.86
N GLN A 25 2.44 -29.17 10.63
CA GLN A 25 3.26 -28.06 10.14
C GLN A 25 2.90 -26.83 10.99
N PRO A 26 3.91 -26.15 11.57
CA PRO A 26 3.64 -24.88 12.20
C PRO A 26 3.04 -23.96 11.14
N GLN A 27 1.80 -23.56 11.33
CA GLN A 27 1.20 -22.48 10.54
C GLN A 27 1.99 -21.22 10.88
N THR A 28 2.96 -20.88 10.04
CA THR A 28 3.55 -19.55 10.01
C THR A 28 2.41 -18.61 9.63
N SER A 29 1.85 -17.95 10.63
CA SER A 29 0.93 -16.82 10.39
C SER A 29 1.64 -15.87 9.44
N ALA A 30 1.03 -15.63 8.26
CA ALA A 30 1.54 -14.64 7.33
C ALA A 30 1.74 -13.32 8.11
N PRO A 31 2.88 -12.63 7.95
CA PRO A 31 3.11 -11.38 8.64
C PRO A 31 1.93 -10.45 8.31
N THR A 32 1.23 -10.00 9.34
CA THR A 32 0.17 -9.01 9.21
C THR A 32 0.81 -7.80 8.55
N ALA A 33 0.41 -7.48 7.32
CA ALA A 33 0.96 -6.35 6.59
C ALA A 33 0.78 -5.11 7.47
N LYS A 34 1.91 -4.50 7.86
CA LYS A 34 1.90 -3.32 8.71
C LYS A 34 1.20 -2.21 7.91
N LYS A 35 0.12 -1.65 8.45
CA LYS A 35 -0.53 -0.49 7.83
C LYS A 35 0.49 0.64 7.76
N SER A 36 0.74 1.14 6.56
CA SER A 36 1.65 2.26 6.30
C SER A 36 0.83 3.44 5.78
N LYS A 37 0.81 4.52 6.54
CA LYS A 37 0.18 5.78 6.18
C LYS A 37 1.26 6.75 5.73
N ILE A 38 1.10 7.32 4.54
CA ILE A 38 2.02 8.30 3.96
C ILE A 38 1.29 9.64 3.85
N TYR A 39 1.93 10.67 4.36
CA TYR A 39 1.50 12.04 4.19
C TYR A 39 2.45 12.75 3.24
N ILE A 40 1.91 13.39 2.20
CA ILE A 40 2.64 14.16 1.20
C ILE A 40 2.19 15.61 1.32
N SER A 41 3.08 16.47 1.80
CA SER A 41 2.89 17.92 1.75
C SER A 41 3.57 18.44 0.51
N VAL A 42 2.83 19.12 -0.34
CA VAL A 42 3.35 19.66 -1.60
C VAL A 42 3.19 21.17 -1.62
N ASP A 43 4.25 21.84 -2.04
CA ASP A 43 4.34 23.29 -2.12
C ASP A 43 4.92 23.69 -3.46
N MET A 44 4.32 24.70 -4.12
CA MET A 44 4.66 25.04 -5.50
C MET A 44 6.09 25.58 -5.64
N GLU A 45 6.63 26.24 -4.64
CA GLU A 45 8.03 26.67 -4.60
C GLU A 45 9.02 25.52 -4.59
N GLY A 46 8.58 24.33 -4.20
CA GLY A 46 9.39 23.10 -4.24
C GLY A 46 9.38 22.38 -5.59
N VAL A 47 8.50 22.78 -6.52
CA VAL A 47 8.33 22.10 -7.81
C VAL A 47 9.46 22.45 -8.77
N ALA A 48 9.97 21.45 -9.49
CA ALA A 48 11.07 21.65 -10.43
C ALA A 48 10.74 22.68 -11.52
N GLY A 49 11.60 23.66 -11.66
CA GLY A 49 11.46 24.72 -12.67
C GLY A 49 10.73 25.96 -12.20
N VAL A 50 10.21 26.00 -10.98
CA VAL A 50 9.67 27.22 -10.36
C VAL A 50 10.81 28.17 -10.04
N VAL A 51 10.78 29.37 -10.64
CA VAL A 51 11.86 30.38 -10.53
C VAL A 51 11.33 31.82 -10.49
N THR A 52 10.01 32.03 -10.70
CA THR A 52 9.42 33.37 -10.74
C THR A 52 8.06 33.39 -10.02
N ALA A 53 7.65 34.58 -9.55
CA ALA A 53 6.34 34.79 -8.93
C ALA A 53 5.16 34.54 -9.89
N ASP A 54 5.35 34.71 -11.19
CA ASP A 54 4.31 34.47 -12.21
C ASP A 54 3.90 33.00 -12.31
N GLN A 55 4.65 32.10 -11.69
CA GLN A 55 4.41 30.67 -11.64
C GLN A 55 3.62 30.25 -10.40
N LEU A 56 3.53 31.13 -9.40
CA LEU A 56 3.11 30.78 -8.04
C LEU A 56 1.64 31.12 -7.72
N GLY A 57 0.95 31.91 -8.51
CA GLY A 57 -0.39 32.32 -8.14
C GLY A 57 -1.32 32.63 -9.30
N PRO A 58 -2.64 32.68 -9.06
CA PRO A 58 -3.68 32.79 -10.09
C PRO A 58 -3.58 34.03 -11.02
N THR A 59 -2.87 35.07 -10.57
CA THR A 59 -2.63 36.26 -11.36
C THR A 59 -1.40 36.18 -12.27
N GLY A 60 -0.58 35.15 -12.10
CA GLY A 60 0.60 34.92 -12.90
C GLY A 60 0.27 34.19 -14.21
N PHE A 61 0.87 34.63 -15.32
CA PHE A 61 0.56 34.10 -16.65
C PHE A 61 1.03 32.64 -16.87
N GLU A 62 1.95 32.16 -16.05
CA GLU A 62 2.43 30.76 -16.10
C GLU A 62 1.78 29.84 -15.06
N TYR A 63 0.96 30.35 -14.16
CA TYR A 63 0.42 29.61 -13.01
C TYR A 63 -0.28 28.31 -13.42
N GLU A 64 -1.18 28.34 -14.41
CA GLU A 64 -1.91 27.15 -14.85
C GLU A 64 -0.99 26.02 -15.33
N ARG A 65 0.10 26.37 -15.99
CA ARG A 65 1.12 25.42 -16.41
C ARG A 65 1.83 24.80 -15.21
N PHE A 66 2.13 25.59 -14.20
CA PHE A 66 2.84 25.13 -13.01
C PHE A 66 1.96 24.35 -12.04
N ARG A 67 0.65 24.60 -12.01
CA ARG A 67 -0.31 23.69 -11.38
C ARG A 67 -0.21 22.27 -11.95
N GLN A 68 -0.08 22.15 -13.26
CA GLN A 68 0.09 20.84 -13.91
C GLN A 68 1.41 20.19 -13.51
N PHE A 69 2.50 20.94 -13.40
CA PHE A 69 3.78 20.41 -12.95
C PHE A 69 3.73 19.92 -11.49
N MET A 70 3.18 20.74 -10.61
CA MET A 70 2.95 20.40 -9.20
C MET A 70 2.10 19.12 -9.06
N THR A 71 1.02 19.03 -9.82
CA THR A 71 0.15 17.85 -9.86
C THR A 71 0.91 16.61 -10.33
N ASN A 72 1.68 16.73 -11.41
CA ASN A 72 2.44 15.60 -11.98
C ASN A 72 3.52 15.07 -11.01
N GLU A 73 4.26 15.96 -10.35
CA GLU A 73 5.25 15.58 -9.35
C GLU A 73 4.60 14.90 -8.14
N THR A 74 3.48 15.44 -7.68
CA THR A 74 2.70 14.84 -6.58
C THR A 74 2.18 13.46 -6.95
N LEU A 75 1.67 13.28 -8.17
CA LEU A 75 1.22 11.98 -8.68
C LEU A 75 2.39 10.98 -8.78
N ALA A 76 3.60 11.43 -9.11
CA ALA A 76 4.77 10.56 -9.10
C ALA A 76 5.09 10.07 -7.68
N ALA A 77 5.02 10.96 -6.68
CA ALA A 77 5.21 10.59 -5.28
C ALA A 77 4.12 9.64 -4.77
N VAL A 78 2.86 9.86 -5.14
CA VAL A 78 1.73 8.97 -4.84
C VAL A 78 1.95 7.58 -5.42
N ARG A 79 2.37 7.48 -6.68
CA ARG A 79 2.69 6.18 -7.31
C ARG A 79 3.79 5.45 -6.56
N ALA A 80 4.89 6.14 -6.25
CA ALA A 80 6.00 5.55 -5.50
C ALA A 80 5.57 5.07 -4.11
N ALA A 81 4.74 5.84 -3.40
CA ALA A 81 4.18 5.43 -2.11
C ALA A 81 3.34 4.15 -2.22
N LYS A 82 2.46 4.04 -3.23
CA LYS A 82 1.66 2.83 -3.50
C LYS A 82 2.54 1.62 -3.81
N GLU A 83 3.53 1.78 -4.68
CA GLU A 83 4.48 0.73 -5.04
C GLU A 83 5.30 0.26 -3.84
N SER A 84 5.56 1.14 -2.87
CA SER A 84 6.23 0.82 -1.60
C SER A 84 5.30 0.16 -0.56
N GLY A 85 4.04 -0.07 -0.89
CA GLY A 85 3.08 -0.75 -0.02
C GLY A 85 2.34 0.16 0.97
N ALA A 86 2.26 1.47 0.69
CA ALA A 86 1.40 2.36 1.46
C ALA A 86 -0.07 1.91 1.38
N THR A 87 -0.72 1.84 2.54
CA THR A 87 -2.13 1.43 2.66
C THR A 87 -3.07 2.63 2.76
N GLU A 88 -2.53 3.79 3.05
CA GLU A 88 -3.26 5.06 3.14
C GLU A 88 -2.34 6.19 2.69
N ILE A 89 -2.83 7.07 1.82
CA ILE A 89 -2.08 8.21 1.31
C ILE A 89 -2.93 9.48 1.47
N VAL A 90 -2.36 10.45 2.16
CA VAL A 90 -2.93 11.79 2.30
C VAL A 90 -2.02 12.78 1.59
N VAL A 91 -2.58 13.60 0.71
CA VAL A 91 -1.87 14.66 0.01
C VAL A 91 -2.41 16.01 0.49
N SER A 92 -1.53 16.86 0.97
CA SER A 92 -1.87 18.24 1.35
C SER A 92 -1.30 19.22 0.34
N ASP A 93 -2.18 20.01 -0.26
CA ASP A 93 -1.80 21.20 -0.99
C ASP A 93 -1.43 22.29 0.03
N SER A 94 -0.15 22.52 0.20
CA SER A 94 0.39 23.44 1.23
C SER A 94 0.82 24.78 0.67
N HIS A 95 0.53 25.03 -0.63
CA HIS A 95 0.84 26.29 -1.28
C HIS A 95 -0.33 27.27 -1.26
N GLY A 96 -0.09 28.47 -0.75
CA GLY A 96 -1.05 29.59 -0.80
C GLY A 96 -2.41 29.23 -0.19
N ASN A 97 -3.46 29.23 -1.02
CA ASN A 97 -4.83 28.95 -0.61
C ASN A 97 -5.20 27.45 -0.60
N GLY A 98 -4.28 26.56 -0.98
CA GLY A 98 -4.56 25.13 -1.02
C GLY A 98 -5.46 24.68 -2.20
N GLU A 99 -5.52 25.45 -3.27
CA GLU A 99 -6.36 25.18 -4.46
C GLU A 99 -5.52 25.00 -5.74
N ASN A 100 -4.28 24.53 -5.58
CA ASN A 100 -3.32 24.51 -6.68
C ASN A 100 -3.28 23.16 -7.41
N LEU A 101 -3.56 22.06 -6.72
CA LEU A 101 -3.60 20.74 -7.32
C LEU A 101 -4.82 20.55 -8.23
N LEU A 102 -4.63 19.85 -9.35
CA LEU A 102 -5.72 19.40 -10.23
C LEU A 102 -6.27 18.08 -9.67
N ILE A 103 -7.22 18.20 -8.75
CA ILE A 103 -7.70 17.07 -7.94
C ILE A 103 -8.37 15.97 -8.76
N GLU A 104 -8.92 16.28 -9.90
CA GLU A 104 -9.53 15.35 -10.85
C GLU A 104 -8.55 14.33 -11.45
N GLU A 105 -7.25 14.63 -11.41
CA GLU A 105 -6.20 13.74 -11.92
C GLU A 105 -5.76 12.68 -10.89
N PHE A 106 -6.17 12.84 -9.63
CA PHE A 106 -5.76 11.92 -8.57
C PHE A 106 -6.62 10.65 -8.51
N PRO A 107 -5.99 9.51 -8.14
CA PRO A 107 -6.74 8.30 -7.85
C PRO A 107 -7.72 8.51 -6.69
N LYS A 108 -8.92 7.93 -6.78
CA LYS A 108 -10.01 8.12 -5.80
C LYS A 108 -9.70 7.58 -4.38
N ASP A 109 -8.69 6.75 -4.26
CA ASP A 109 -8.22 6.19 -2.99
C ASP A 109 -7.11 7.02 -2.32
N VAL A 110 -6.80 8.19 -2.88
CA VAL A 110 -5.92 9.21 -2.29
C VAL A 110 -6.80 10.25 -1.63
N HIS A 111 -6.52 10.54 -0.37
CA HIS A 111 -7.24 11.57 0.36
C HIS A 111 -6.58 12.93 0.18
N ILE A 112 -7.32 13.92 -0.32
CA ILE A 112 -6.86 15.30 -0.49
C ILE A 112 -7.79 16.18 0.35
N PRO A 113 -7.40 16.60 1.55
CA PRO A 113 -8.23 17.44 2.40
C PRO A 113 -8.36 18.86 1.82
N PHE A 114 -9.52 19.46 1.99
CA PHE A 114 -9.71 20.89 1.76
C PHE A 114 -8.99 21.68 2.88
N LEU A 115 -8.11 22.56 2.53
CA LEU A 115 -7.14 23.22 3.40
C LEU A 115 -5.99 22.31 3.84
N ALA A 116 -4.79 22.88 3.94
CA ALA A 116 -3.61 22.18 4.43
C ALA A 116 -3.92 21.52 5.77
N ALA A 117 -4.04 20.19 5.79
CA ALA A 117 -4.18 19.48 7.03
C ALA A 117 -2.90 19.70 7.84
N THR A 118 -3.01 20.34 8.99
CA THR A 118 -1.88 20.49 9.91
C THR A 118 -1.57 19.10 10.45
N TRP A 119 -0.35 18.62 10.19
CA TRP A 119 0.14 17.41 10.84
C TRP A 119 0.41 17.72 12.31
N GLU A 120 -0.52 17.40 13.19
CA GLU A 120 -0.21 17.39 14.62
C GLU A 120 0.51 16.09 14.96
N HIS A 121 1.73 16.20 15.39
CA HIS A 121 2.55 15.10 15.83
C HIS A 121 2.18 14.71 17.28
N ASP A 122 1.08 13.99 17.44
CA ASP A 122 0.66 13.40 18.71
C ASP A 122 1.26 12.00 18.92
N GLY A 123 2.56 11.86 18.96
CA GLY A 123 3.19 10.56 19.21
C GLY A 123 2.76 9.43 18.24
N GLY A 124 2.36 9.76 17.01
CA GLY A 124 2.11 8.79 15.93
C GLY A 124 0.70 8.23 15.88
N ARG A 125 -0.32 8.88 16.43
CA ARG A 125 -1.62 8.25 16.59
C ARG A 125 -2.79 8.74 15.78
N ARG A 126 -2.81 9.90 15.12
CA ARG A 126 -3.89 10.22 14.16
C ARG A 126 -3.64 11.54 13.42
N CYS A 127 -3.94 11.56 12.10
CA CYS A 127 -4.51 12.74 11.48
C CYS A 127 -6.01 12.67 11.76
N GLU A 128 -6.57 13.52 12.59
CA GLU A 128 -7.99 13.78 12.60
C GLU A 128 -8.25 14.94 11.65
N LEU A 129 -9.07 14.68 10.62
CA LEU A 129 -9.56 15.68 9.67
C LEU A 129 -10.86 16.26 10.23
#